data_432580740aaa1844d23cd9c548b9fe41
#
_entry.id   432580740aaa1844d23cd9c548b9fe41
#
_cell.length_a   1.000
_cell.length_b   1.000
_cell.length_c   1.000
_cell.angle_alpha   90.00
_cell.angle_beta   90.00
_cell.angle_gamma   90.00
#
_symmetry.space_group_name_H-M   'P 1'
#
loop_
_entity.id
_entity.type
_entity.pdbx_description
1 polymer ?
#
loop_
_entity_poly.entity_id
_entity_poly.type
_entity_poly.pdbx_seq_one_letter_code
_entity_poly.pdbx_strand_id
1 'polypeptide(L)'
;MVELLAAADEGKLNTAAKVATAMRTRLADESLAQDRNPRVLQFFREYFHYPFAREVFKDAPEGGVHRPDLLVADLETTVRDALRTDREVLATLLTTRRFYVNANYKSVKNKGVQLVQGHHKWWPYQTAFNLPPDWRWNLTEQPLEFPKGERAGVLTHPSWLAAWSGNFENHPVQRGKWIRTHLLGGTVPDVPIGVDARVPEAEHVTFRNRLKQATAAAECWRCHRKMDPLGVTFERYDHYGRYQRRDAGQPVDATGWIDRTGVKELDGKRVNGPAELMAVLARSEHVEQVFVRHAFRYFMGRNESLGDANTLQDAHVAYRKSGGSFRALVESLLASDSFLMRQLPQQSKD
;
A
#
# COMPACT_ATOMS: atom_id res chain seq x y z
N MET A 1 15.18 1.14 22.80
CA MET A 1 14.45 -0.04 23.33
C MET A 1 14.90 -0.35 24.77
N VAL A 2 16.19 -0.39 25.05
CA VAL A 2 16.74 -0.65 26.42
C VAL A 2 16.18 0.33 27.47
N GLU A 3 16.08 1.64 27.16
CA GLU A 3 15.55 2.66 28.08
C GLU A 3 14.07 2.48 28.42
N LEU A 4 13.23 2.00 27.48
CA LEU A 4 11.82 1.73 27.78
C LEU A 4 11.65 0.47 28.63
N LEU A 5 12.46 -0.55 28.41
CA LEU A 5 12.48 -1.75 29.25
C LEU A 5 12.89 -1.38 30.66
N ALA A 6 13.98 -0.62 30.83
CA ALA A 6 14.41 -0.14 32.14
C ALA A 6 13.32 0.71 32.83
N ALA A 7 12.66 1.61 32.10
CA ALA A 7 11.57 2.41 32.64
C ALA A 7 10.35 1.56 33.03
N ALA A 8 10.08 0.47 32.29
CA ALA A 8 9.03 -0.47 32.65
C ALA A 8 9.37 -1.26 33.93
N ASP A 9 10.60 -1.78 34.02
CA ASP A 9 11.10 -2.52 35.19
C ASP A 9 11.13 -1.65 36.44
N GLU A 10 11.41 -0.35 36.28
CA GLU A 10 11.37 0.64 37.35
C GLU A 10 9.93 1.13 37.68
N GLY A 11 8.89 0.57 37.06
CA GLY A 11 7.50 0.96 37.26
C GLY A 11 7.14 2.37 36.77
N LYS A 12 8.00 2.98 35.93
CA LYS A 12 7.78 4.31 35.35
C LYS A 12 6.73 4.30 34.23
N LEU A 13 6.35 3.14 33.70
CA LEU A 13 5.37 2.96 32.63
C LEU A 13 4.11 2.21 33.11
N ASN A 14 3.71 2.43 34.35
CA ASN A 14 2.61 1.69 34.99
C ASN A 14 1.21 2.32 34.82
N THR A 15 1.08 3.37 34.01
CA THR A 15 -0.21 3.99 33.67
C THR A 15 -0.28 4.32 32.19
N ALA A 16 -1.52 4.33 31.65
CA ALA A 16 -1.78 4.72 30.26
C ALA A 16 -1.19 6.10 29.91
N ALA A 17 -1.33 7.07 30.84
CA ALA A 17 -0.80 8.42 30.65
C ALA A 17 0.73 8.46 30.53
N LYS A 18 1.43 7.67 31.34
CA LYS A 18 2.90 7.56 31.31
C LYS A 18 3.38 6.88 30.03
N VAL A 19 2.69 5.82 29.61
CA VAL A 19 2.96 5.14 28.32
C VAL A 19 2.71 6.10 27.17
N ALA A 20 1.57 6.79 27.13
CA ALA A 20 1.26 7.79 26.10
C ALA A 20 2.34 8.88 26.01
N THR A 21 2.81 9.40 27.15
CA THR A 21 3.89 10.40 27.19
C THR A 21 5.20 9.85 26.61
N ALA A 22 5.59 8.65 27.02
CA ALA A 22 6.80 7.99 26.53
C ALA A 22 6.71 7.74 25.01
N MET A 23 5.54 7.35 24.50
CA MET A 23 5.29 7.16 23.07
C MET A 23 5.32 8.49 22.31
N ARG A 24 4.68 9.55 22.83
CA ARG A 24 4.74 10.89 22.22
C ARG A 24 6.17 11.35 22.01
N THR A 25 7.00 11.25 23.05
CA THR A 25 8.40 11.64 22.95
C THR A 25 9.13 10.86 21.86
N ARG A 26 8.87 9.56 21.73
CA ARG A 26 9.53 8.74 20.71
C ARG A 26 8.94 8.88 19.31
N LEU A 27 7.64 9.16 19.21
CA LEU A 27 6.98 9.38 17.93
C LEU A 27 7.10 10.84 17.46
N ALA A 28 7.34 11.79 18.38
CA ALA A 28 7.56 13.21 18.06
C ALA A 28 8.92 13.51 17.47
N ASP A 29 9.91 12.65 17.72
CA ASP A 29 11.23 12.82 17.17
C ASP A 29 11.14 12.75 15.64
N GLU A 30 11.82 13.65 14.91
CA GLU A 30 11.95 13.65 13.42
C GLU A 30 12.38 12.29 12.86
N SER A 31 12.65 11.37 13.74
CA SER A 31 13.02 9.99 13.52
C SER A 31 11.97 9.12 12.81
N LEU A 32 10.70 9.52 12.72
CA LEU A 32 9.72 8.81 11.88
C LEU A 32 10.14 8.83 10.41
N ALA A 33 10.78 9.94 9.97
CA ALA A 33 11.32 10.06 8.62
C ALA A 33 12.74 9.49 8.47
N GLN A 34 13.47 9.24 9.57
CA GLN A 34 14.89 8.87 9.58
C GLN A 34 15.10 7.47 10.17
N ASP A 35 14.58 6.39 9.66
CA ASP A 35 14.87 5.00 10.08
C ASP A 35 14.92 4.69 11.61
N ARG A 36 14.72 5.68 12.47
CA ARG A 36 14.77 5.51 13.93
C ARG A 36 13.51 4.89 14.54
N ASN A 37 12.41 4.84 13.76
CA ASN A 37 11.21 4.08 14.11
C ASN A 37 10.93 2.99 13.07
N PRO A 38 11.76 1.94 13.01
CA PRO A 38 11.63 0.91 11.98
C PRO A 38 10.25 0.22 12.00
N ARG A 39 9.59 0.15 13.16
CA ARG A 39 8.27 -0.48 13.28
C ARG A 39 7.16 0.29 12.56
N VAL A 40 7.18 1.62 12.55
CA VAL A 40 6.16 2.40 11.83
C VAL A 40 6.29 2.18 10.33
N LEU A 41 7.51 2.29 9.78
CA LEU A 41 7.73 2.02 8.37
C LEU A 41 7.45 0.56 8.02
N GLN A 42 7.82 -0.37 8.91
CA GLN A 42 7.58 -1.80 8.73
C GLN A 42 6.07 -2.11 8.63
N PHE A 43 5.22 -1.41 9.40
CA PHE A 43 3.77 -1.50 9.23
C PHE A 43 3.35 -1.22 7.78
N PHE A 44 3.84 -0.14 7.16
CA PHE A 44 3.49 0.19 5.78
C PHE A 44 4.09 -0.78 4.76
N ARG A 45 5.28 -1.31 5.02
CA ARG A 45 5.88 -2.39 4.21
C ARG A 45 5.00 -3.63 4.19
N GLU A 46 4.53 -4.04 5.34
CA GLU A 46 3.66 -5.23 5.49
C GLU A 46 2.25 -4.94 4.98
N TYR A 47 1.68 -3.79 5.32
CA TYR A 47 0.33 -3.40 4.90
C TYR A 47 0.20 -3.34 3.39
N PHE A 48 1.08 -2.65 2.68
CA PHE A 48 1.07 -2.55 1.23
C PHE A 48 1.78 -3.70 0.52
N HIS A 49 2.65 -4.42 1.21
CA HIS A 49 3.43 -5.55 0.67
C HIS A 49 4.30 -5.20 -0.53
N TYR A 50 4.64 -3.93 -0.72
CA TYR A 50 5.43 -3.48 -1.88
C TYR A 50 6.90 -3.97 -1.91
N PRO A 51 7.56 -4.30 -0.77
CA PRO A 51 8.91 -4.87 -0.82
C PRO A 51 8.99 -6.22 -1.54
N PHE A 52 7.85 -6.94 -1.62
CA PHE A 52 7.75 -8.21 -2.33
C PHE A 52 8.08 -8.09 -3.84
N ALA A 53 8.07 -6.88 -4.40
CA ALA A 53 8.55 -6.63 -5.76
C ALA A 53 9.98 -7.16 -6.00
N ARG A 54 10.82 -7.27 -4.96
CA ARG A 54 12.18 -7.81 -5.03
C ARG A 54 12.22 -9.32 -5.19
N GLU A 55 11.16 -10.00 -4.81
CA GLU A 55 11.04 -11.46 -4.78
C GLU A 55 10.32 -11.99 -6.02
N VAL A 56 9.54 -11.14 -6.69
CA VAL A 56 8.85 -11.52 -7.92
C VAL A 56 9.85 -11.55 -9.07
N PHE A 57 10.12 -12.76 -9.56
CA PHE A 57 10.96 -12.91 -10.74
C PHE A 57 10.31 -12.23 -11.96
N LYS A 58 11.12 -11.48 -12.70
CA LYS A 58 10.72 -10.87 -13.97
C LYS A 58 11.88 -10.96 -14.95
N ASP A 59 11.57 -11.35 -16.17
CA ASP A 59 12.53 -11.24 -17.26
C ASP A 59 12.89 -9.77 -17.48
N ALA A 60 14.08 -9.51 -18.00
CA ALA A 60 14.44 -8.15 -18.36
C ALA A 60 13.51 -7.66 -19.48
N PRO A 61 12.91 -6.45 -19.33
CA PRO A 61 12.11 -5.89 -20.40
C PRO A 61 13.00 -5.62 -21.62
N GLU A 62 12.41 -5.69 -22.82
CA GLU A 62 13.14 -5.41 -24.06
C GLU A 62 13.86 -4.07 -23.97
N GLY A 63 15.16 -4.09 -24.26
CA GLY A 63 16.03 -2.94 -24.18
C GLY A 63 16.37 -2.46 -22.74
N GLY A 64 16.13 -3.18 -21.63
CA GLY A 64 16.35 -2.68 -20.28
C GLY A 64 16.52 -3.66 -19.15
N VAL A 65 16.50 -3.11 -17.95
CA VAL A 65 16.74 -3.83 -16.70
C VAL A 65 15.62 -3.52 -15.71
N HIS A 66 15.01 -4.55 -15.15
CA HIS A 66 14.11 -4.41 -14.02
C HIS A 66 14.92 -4.24 -12.72
N ARG A 67 14.67 -3.16 -11.97
CA ARG A 67 15.38 -2.81 -10.73
C ARG A 67 14.40 -2.60 -9.57
N PRO A 68 13.80 -3.68 -9.05
CA PRO A 68 12.80 -3.59 -8.00
C PRO A 68 13.36 -3.02 -6.68
N ASP A 69 14.65 -3.20 -6.41
CA ASP A 69 15.35 -2.61 -5.28
C ASP A 69 15.23 -1.08 -5.24
N LEU A 70 15.40 -0.44 -6.39
CA LEU A 70 15.29 1.00 -6.52
C LEU A 70 13.82 1.47 -6.46
N LEU A 71 12.91 0.76 -7.11
CA LEU A 71 11.48 1.07 -7.06
C LEU A 71 10.92 0.98 -5.62
N VAL A 72 11.37 -0.01 -4.86
CA VAL A 72 11.00 -0.15 -3.44
C VAL A 72 11.53 1.03 -2.63
N ALA A 73 12.78 1.43 -2.84
CA ALA A 73 13.38 2.57 -2.14
C ALA A 73 12.66 3.90 -2.44
N ASP A 74 12.22 4.11 -3.67
CA ASP A 74 11.47 5.29 -4.08
C ASP A 74 10.09 5.33 -3.40
N LEU A 75 9.39 4.19 -3.37
CA LEU A 75 8.12 4.11 -2.67
C LEU A 75 8.28 4.32 -1.16
N GLU A 76 9.33 3.76 -0.55
CA GLU A 76 9.62 4.02 0.85
C GLU A 76 9.83 5.50 1.13
N THR A 77 10.52 6.22 0.24
CA THR A 77 10.71 7.66 0.39
C THR A 77 9.40 8.42 0.29
N THR A 78 8.51 8.01 -0.60
CA THR A 78 7.15 8.56 -0.70
C THR A 78 6.33 8.29 0.58
N VAL A 79 6.40 7.10 1.14
CA VAL A 79 5.74 6.75 2.42
C VAL A 79 6.32 7.59 3.57
N ARG A 80 7.64 7.73 3.64
CA ARG A 80 8.30 8.56 4.66
C ARG A 80 7.89 10.02 4.59
N ASP A 81 7.72 10.56 3.39
CA ASP A 81 7.27 11.94 3.19
C ASP A 81 5.84 12.16 3.72
N ALA A 82 4.94 11.22 3.45
CA ALA A 82 3.59 11.24 4.01
C ALA A 82 3.61 11.15 5.56
N LEU A 83 4.46 10.29 6.12
CA LEU A 83 4.63 10.15 7.57
C LEU A 83 5.26 11.37 8.24
N ARG A 84 6.17 12.06 7.55
CA ARG A 84 6.77 13.30 8.04
C ARG A 84 5.72 14.42 8.14
N THR A 85 4.86 14.53 7.17
CA THR A 85 3.73 15.46 7.17
C THR A 85 2.69 15.08 8.22
N ASP A 86 2.46 13.79 8.41
CA ASP A 86 1.57 13.16 9.37
C ASP A 86 0.15 13.75 9.40
N ARG A 87 -0.36 14.09 8.22
CA ARG A 87 -1.73 14.58 8.01
C ARG A 87 -2.36 13.83 6.87
N GLU A 88 -3.62 13.43 7.06
CA GLU A 88 -4.38 12.65 6.07
C GLU A 88 -3.55 11.50 5.48
N VAL A 89 -2.78 10.80 6.35
CA VAL A 89 -1.74 9.86 5.90
C VAL A 89 -2.29 8.80 4.96
N LEU A 90 -3.41 8.15 5.32
CA LEU A 90 -4.03 7.13 4.46
C LEU A 90 -4.52 7.75 3.14
N ALA A 91 -5.24 8.87 3.20
CA ALA A 91 -5.77 9.54 2.01
C ALA A 91 -4.63 9.99 1.08
N THR A 92 -3.55 10.55 1.65
CA THR A 92 -2.34 10.93 0.91
C THR A 92 -1.71 9.72 0.23
N LEU A 93 -1.51 8.61 0.95
CA LEU A 93 -0.93 7.38 0.40
C LEU A 93 -1.80 6.75 -0.68
N LEU A 94 -3.11 6.93 -0.62
CA LEU A 94 -4.04 6.43 -1.65
C LEU A 94 -4.17 7.36 -2.86
N THR A 95 -3.89 8.66 -2.74
CA THR A 95 -4.27 9.63 -3.79
C THR A 95 -3.14 10.53 -4.28
N THR A 96 -1.97 10.52 -3.64
CA THR A 96 -0.86 11.40 -4.06
C THR A 96 -0.49 11.16 -5.51
N ARG A 97 -0.22 12.25 -6.23
CA ARG A 97 0.39 12.21 -7.58
C ARG A 97 1.89 12.56 -7.53
N ARG A 98 2.40 12.80 -6.34
CA ARG A 98 3.79 13.17 -6.11
C ARG A 98 4.57 11.97 -5.66
N PHE A 99 5.54 11.55 -6.46
CA PHE A 99 6.39 10.40 -6.19
C PHE A 99 7.86 10.78 -6.24
N TYR A 100 8.62 10.21 -5.35
CA TYR A 100 10.07 10.25 -5.45
C TYR A 100 10.50 9.24 -6.51
N VAL A 101 11.41 9.67 -7.36
CA VAL A 101 11.98 8.83 -8.43
C VAL A 101 13.48 8.83 -8.25
N ASN A 102 14.07 7.65 -7.99
CA ASN A 102 15.47 7.49 -7.68
C ASN A 102 15.95 8.33 -6.47
N ALA A 103 15.17 8.30 -5.40
CA ALA A 103 15.38 9.13 -4.21
C ALA A 103 16.72 8.89 -3.49
N ASN A 104 17.36 7.74 -3.71
CA ASN A 104 18.67 7.42 -3.15
C ASN A 104 19.85 7.93 -3.98
N TYR A 105 19.57 8.80 -4.89
CA TYR A 105 20.56 9.36 -5.75
C TYR A 105 21.47 10.34 -5.00
N LYS A 106 22.78 10.08 -5.03
CA LYS A 106 23.75 10.95 -4.40
C LYS A 106 24.37 11.88 -5.42
N SER A 107 24.27 13.18 -5.18
CA SER A 107 25.08 14.17 -5.89
C SER A 107 26.49 14.16 -5.33
N VAL A 108 27.48 13.98 -6.20
CA VAL A 108 28.90 14.08 -5.83
C VAL A 108 29.52 15.25 -6.57
N LYS A 109 30.15 16.16 -5.82
CA LYS A 109 31.00 17.21 -6.41
C LYS A 109 32.37 16.62 -6.73
N ASN A 110 32.73 16.58 -8.00
CA ASN A 110 34.07 16.24 -8.43
C ASN A 110 34.64 17.40 -9.24
N LYS A 111 35.81 17.94 -8.80
CA LYS A 111 36.50 19.06 -9.46
C LYS A 111 35.61 20.29 -9.74
N GLY A 112 34.72 20.62 -8.78
CA GLY A 112 33.80 21.74 -8.91
C GLY A 112 32.57 21.52 -9.81
N VAL A 113 32.47 20.38 -10.46
CA VAL A 113 31.30 19.97 -11.25
C VAL A 113 30.44 19.06 -10.41
N GLN A 114 29.15 19.34 -10.36
CA GLN A 114 28.20 18.50 -9.69
C GLN A 114 27.91 17.28 -10.58
N LEU A 115 28.52 16.15 -10.22
CA LEU A 115 28.22 14.88 -10.87
C LEU A 115 27.10 14.20 -10.10
N VAL A 116 26.20 13.67 -10.84
CA VAL A 116 25.09 12.92 -10.31
C VAL A 116 25.50 11.45 -10.35
N GLN A 117 25.77 10.86 -9.17
CA GLN A 117 26.06 9.43 -9.03
C GLN A 117 24.75 8.65 -8.93
N GLY A 118 24.53 7.81 -9.86
CA GLY A 118 23.41 6.92 -9.97
C GLY A 118 23.36 6.39 -11.39
N HIS A 119 22.52 5.47 -11.68
CA HIS A 119 22.54 4.78 -12.97
C HIS A 119 22.57 5.73 -14.15
N HIS A 120 23.64 5.73 -14.90
CA HIS A 120 23.79 6.47 -16.15
C HIS A 120 22.76 6.06 -17.20
N LYS A 121 22.04 5.00 -16.95
CA LYS A 121 20.97 4.50 -17.81
C LYS A 121 19.68 4.56 -17.02
N TRP A 122 19.00 5.64 -17.12
CA TRP A 122 17.66 6.01 -16.64
C TRP A 122 16.59 5.00 -16.89
N TRP A 123 16.91 4.07 -17.61
CA TRP A 123 16.17 3.11 -18.32
C TRP A 123 15.13 2.38 -17.49
N PRO A 124 15.45 1.86 -16.29
CA PRO A 124 14.42 1.27 -15.44
C PRO A 124 13.35 2.28 -15.04
N TYR A 125 13.74 3.53 -14.86
CA TYR A 125 12.85 4.59 -14.41
C TYR A 125 12.04 5.20 -15.53
N GLN A 126 12.67 5.54 -16.65
CA GLN A 126 11.96 6.04 -17.81
C GLN A 126 10.84 5.08 -18.18
N THR A 127 11.14 3.77 -18.20
CA THR A 127 10.15 2.77 -18.57
C THR A 127 9.12 2.57 -17.47
N ALA A 128 9.53 2.37 -16.21
CA ALA A 128 8.59 2.11 -15.13
C ALA A 128 7.67 3.29 -14.85
N PHE A 129 8.18 4.53 -15.00
CA PHE A 129 7.41 5.75 -14.74
C PHE A 129 6.94 6.46 -16.01
N ASN A 130 7.15 5.92 -17.20
CA ASN A 130 6.83 6.54 -18.49
C ASN A 130 7.42 7.95 -18.66
N LEU A 131 8.63 8.15 -18.18
CA LEU A 131 9.30 9.43 -18.33
C LEU A 131 9.68 9.66 -19.79
N PRO A 132 9.67 10.91 -20.28
CA PRO A 132 10.11 11.21 -21.63
C PRO A 132 11.53 10.73 -21.92
N PRO A 133 11.87 10.31 -23.15
CA PRO A 133 13.21 9.82 -23.50
C PRO A 133 14.33 10.82 -23.24
N ASP A 134 14.03 12.12 -23.32
CA ASP A 134 14.91 13.25 -23.04
C ASP A 134 14.83 13.77 -21.61
N TRP A 135 14.02 13.12 -20.77
CA TRP A 135 13.88 13.52 -19.39
C TRP A 135 15.22 13.50 -18.65
N ARG A 136 15.53 14.62 -18.02
CA ARG A 136 16.76 14.76 -17.27
C ARG A 136 16.45 14.79 -15.79
N TRP A 137 17.31 14.13 -15.04
CA TRP A 137 17.21 14.07 -13.61
C TRP A 137 17.44 15.45 -12.98
N ASN A 138 16.49 15.93 -12.20
CA ASN A 138 16.64 17.12 -11.40
C ASN A 138 16.37 16.79 -9.92
N LEU A 139 17.42 16.78 -9.11
CA LEU A 139 17.33 16.47 -7.67
C LEU A 139 16.54 17.52 -6.89
N THR A 140 16.48 18.74 -7.36
CA THR A 140 15.80 19.84 -6.68
C THR A 140 14.30 19.86 -6.91
N GLU A 141 13.82 19.13 -7.91
CA GLU A 141 12.41 19.04 -8.28
C GLU A 141 11.73 17.77 -7.77
N GLN A 142 12.34 17.10 -6.80
CA GLN A 142 11.75 15.94 -6.14
C GLN A 142 10.80 16.35 -4.99
N PRO A 143 9.67 15.67 -4.81
CA PRO A 143 9.09 14.62 -5.66
C PRO A 143 8.52 15.14 -6.99
N LEU A 144 8.49 14.28 -8.00
CA LEU A 144 7.85 14.56 -9.28
C LEU A 144 6.33 14.49 -9.16
N GLU A 145 5.63 15.42 -9.79
CA GLU A 145 4.17 15.37 -9.90
C GLU A 145 3.75 14.75 -11.23
N PHE A 146 3.01 13.66 -11.17
CA PHE A 146 2.52 12.94 -12.35
C PHE A 146 1.21 13.53 -12.87
N PRO A 147 0.93 13.39 -14.18
CA PRO A 147 -0.30 13.84 -14.79
C PRO A 147 -1.53 13.23 -14.10
N LYS A 148 -2.61 14.02 -14.03
CA LYS A 148 -3.89 13.53 -13.52
C LYS A 148 -4.39 12.33 -14.33
N GLY A 149 -4.79 11.26 -13.64
CA GLY A 149 -5.30 10.04 -14.25
C GLY A 149 -4.22 9.04 -14.69
N GLU A 150 -2.94 9.44 -14.68
CA GLU A 150 -1.86 8.51 -14.98
C GLU A 150 -1.43 7.74 -13.73
N ARG A 151 -1.12 8.42 -12.63
CA ARG A 151 -0.76 7.78 -11.36
C ARG A 151 -1.43 8.48 -10.18
N ALA A 152 -1.83 7.70 -9.19
CA ALA A 152 -2.37 8.20 -7.95
C ALA A 152 -2.20 7.18 -6.82
N GLY A 153 -1.46 7.55 -5.79
CA GLY A 153 -1.22 6.74 -4.59
C GLY A 153 -0.30 5.53 -4.79
N VAL A 154 0.03 4.92 -3.67
CA VAL A 154 0.95 3.79 -3.55
C VAL A 154 0.57 2.63 -4.48
N LEU A 155 -0.73 2.38 -4.68
CA LEU A 155 -1.21 1.27 -5.50
C LEU A 155 -0.94 1.44 -7.00
N THR A 156 -0.60 2.65 -7.44
CA THR A 156 -0.18 2.89 -8.83
C THR A 156 1.34 3.02 -8.97
N HIS A 157 2.07 2.90 -7.87
CA HIS A 157 3.53 2.92 -7.92
C HIS A 157 4.09 1.63 -8.54
N PRO A 158 5.11 1.70 -9.40
CA PRO A 158 5.66 0.51 -10.05
C PRO A 158 6.09 -0.60 -9.09
N SER A 159 6.60 -0.26 -7.90
CA SER A 159 6.94 -1.26 -6.87
C SER A 159 5.72 -2.06 -6.43
N TRP A 160 4.59 -1.41 -6.11
CA TRP A 160 3.38 -2.12 -5.71
C TRP A 160 2.81 -2.94 -6.85
N LEU A 161 2.77 -2.37 -8.05
CA LEU A 161 2.26 -3.05 -9.25
C LEU A 161 3.07 -4.29 -9.61
N ALA A 162 4.41 -4.20 -9.48
CA ALA A 162 5.31 -5.33 -9.71
C ALA A 162 5.16 -6.41 -8.64
N ALA A 163 4.99 -6.03 -7.36
CA ALA A 163 4.74 -6.97 -6.27
C ALA A 163 3.46 -7.79 -6.47
N TRP A 164 2.45 -7.18 -7.10
CA TRP A 164 1.15 -7.81 -7.37
C TRP A 164 0.97 -8.13 -8.86
N SER A 165 1.97 -8.79 -9.44
CA SER A 165 1.95 -9.27 -10.83
C SER A 165 2.82 -10.51 -11.00
N GLY A 166 2.58 -11.28 -12.08
CA GLY A 166 3.42 -12.41 -12.47
C GLY A 166 4.69 -11.98 -13.20
N ASN A 167 5.44 -12.98 -13.72
CA ASN A 167 6.63 -12.73 -14.53
C ASN A 167 6.28 -12.01 -15.85
N PHE A 168 5.26 -12.47 -16.55
CA PHE A 168 4.91 -12.01 -17.90
C PHE A 168 3.66 -11.16 -17.97
N GLU A 169 2.79 -11.26 -16.97
CA GLU A 169 1.48 -10.60 -16.96
C GLU A 169 1.20 -9.90 -15.63
N ASN A 170 0.39 -8.85 -15.68
CA ASN A 170 -0.20 -8.26 -14.48
C ASN A 170 -1.15 -9.28 -13.83
N HIS A 171 -1.58 -8.98 -12.59
CA HIS A 171 -2.41 -9.91 -11.83
C HIS A 171 -3.60 -9.20 -11.19
N PRO A 172 -4.61 -8.81 -11.99
CA PRO A 172 -5.76 -8.04 -11.48
C PRO A 172 -6.51 -8.76 -10.36
N VAL A 173 -6.62 -10.09 -10.40
CA VAL A 173 -7.27 -10.86 -9.33
C VAL A 173 -6.60 -10.62 -7.98
N GLN A 174 -5.27 -10.68 -7.92
CA GLN A 174 -4.53 -10.44 -6.68
C GLN A 174 -4.61 -8.97 -6.24
N ARG A 175 -4.50 -8.03 -7.18
CA ARG A 175 -4.70 -6.60 -6.90
C ARG A 175 -6.10 -6.34 -6.33
N GLY A 176 -7.12 -6.93 -6.93
CA GLY A 176 -8.51 -6.84 -6.46
C GLY A 176 -8.74 -7.52 -5.11
N LYS A 177 -8.13 -8.70 -4.87
CA LYS A 177 -8.14 -9.38 -3.57
C LYS A 177 -7.54 -8.49 -2.49
N TRP A 178 -6.39 -7.88 -2.78
CA TRP A 178 -5.73 -6.97 -1.82
C TRP A 178 -6.64 -5.80 -1.44
N ILE A 179 -7.24 -5.11 -2.43
CA ILE A 179 -8.18 -4.01 -2.16
C ILE A 179 -9.38 -4.47 -1.34
N ARG A 180 -9.96 -5.62 -1.70
CA ARG A 180 -11.09 -6.21 -0.97
C ARG A 180 -10.76 -6.46 0.49
N THR A 181 -9.59 -7.00 0.78
CA THR A 181 -9.21 -7.41 2.14
C THR A 181 -8.63 -6.25 2.95
N HIS A 182 -7.82 -5.38 2.35
CA HIS A 182 -7.05 -4.36 3.08
C HIS A 182 -7.74 -3.00 3.14
N LEU A 183 -8.55 -2.65 2.14
CA LEU A 183 -9.25 -1.38 2.14
C LEU A 183 -10.75 -1.52 2.43
N LEU A 184 -11.37 -2.61 1.98
CA LEU A 184 -12.80 -2.83 2.16
C LEU A 184 -13.15 -3.79 3.31
N GLY A 185 -12.14 -4.37 3.98
CA GLY A 185 -12.34 -5.25 5.14
C GLY A 185 -13.09 -6.56 4.85
N GLY A 186 -13.28 -6.86 3.57
CA GLY A 186 -13.96 -8.09 3.14
C GLY A 186 -13.05 -9.30 3.18
N THR A 187 -13.65 -10.47 3.01
CA THR A 187 -12.93 -11.75 2.94
C THR A 187 -13.05 -12.37 1.56
N VAL A 188 -11.96 -12.97 1.13
CA VAL A 188 -11.90 -13.78 -0.09
C VAL A 188 -11.31 -15.13 0.31
N PRO A 189 -12.02 -16.24 0.10
CA PRO A 189 -11.49 -17.56 0.41
C PRO A 189 -10.26 -17.85 -0.46
N ASP A 190 -9.45 -18.77 -0.01
CA ASP A 190 -8.34 -19.29 -0.82
C ASP A 190 -8.87 -20.11 -1.99
N VAL A 191 -8.02 -20.25 -3.01
CA VAL A 191 -8.35 -21.03 -4.20
C VAL A 191 -8.51 -22.50 -3.77
N PRO A 192 -9.62 -23.18 -4.13
CA PRO A 192 -9.78 -24.59 -3.81
C PRO A 192 -8.67 -25.45 -4.43
N ILE A 193 -8.27 -26.49 -3.72
CA ILE A 193 -7.29 -27.48 -4.23
C ILE A 193 -7.84 -28.09 -5.53
N GLY A 194 -7.00 -28.16 -6.57
CA GLY A 194 -7.35 -28.73 -7.88
C GLY A 194 -7.95 -27.76 -8.89
N VAL A 195 -8.13 -26.48 -8.52
CA VAL A 195 -8.51 -25.44 -9.48
C VAL A 195 -7.26 -24.90 -10.18
N ASP A 196 -7.23 -24.98 -11.52
CA ASP A 196 -6.23 -24.25 -12.31
C ASP A 196 -6.62 -22.76 -12.34
N ALA A 197 -5.87 -21.95 -11.62
CA ALA A 197 -6.12 -20.52 -11.50
C ALA A 197 -5.45 -19.68 -12.61
N ARG A 198 -4.81 -20.34 -13.61
CA ARG A 198 -4.19 -19.63 -14.72
C ARG A 198 -5.25 -19.10 -15.70
N VAL A 199 -5.07 -17.87 -16.13
CA VAL A 199 -5.86 -17.30 -17.21
C VAL A 199 -5.23 -17.78 -18.53
N PRO A 200 -5.97 -18.51 -19.39
CA PRO A 200 -5.42 -19.01 -20.65
C PRO A 200 -4.88 -17.89 -21.53
N GLU A 201 -3.77 -18.13 -22.19
CA GLU A 201 -3.24 -17.20 -23.21
C GLU A 201 -4.13 -17.25 -24.46
N ALA A 202 -4.34 -16.09 -25.07
CA ALA A 202 -5.03 -15.96 -26.34
C ALA A 202 -4.50 -14.73 -27.09
N GLU A 203 -4.04 -14.94 -28.30
CA GLU A 203 -3.54 -13.86 -29.15
C GLU A 203 -4.66 -12.85 -29.46
N HIS A 204 -4.29 -11.57 -29.47
CA HIS A 204 -5.20 -10.44 -29.77
C HIS A 204 -6.42 -10.29 -28.83
N VAL A 205 -6.45 -11.02 -27.72
CA VAL A 205 -7.49 -10.89 -26.69
C VAL A 205 -6.92 -10.20 -25.44
N THR A 206 -7.53 -9.09 -25.04
CA THR A 206 -7.09 -8.35 -23.84
C THR A 206 -7.13 -9.25 -22.59
N PHE A 207 -6.24 -9.00 -21.65
CA PHE A 207 -6.22 -9.75 -20.38
C PHE A 207 -7.60 -9.72 -19.70
N ARG A 208 -8.25 -8.57 -19.65
CA ARG A 208 -9.60 -8.41 -19.11
C ARG A 208 -10.61 -9.39 -19.73
N ASN A 209 -10.59 -9.55 -21.04
CA ASN A 209 -11.53 -10.45 -21.73
C ASN A 209 -11.17 -11.91 -21.49
N ARG A 210 -9.90 -12.28 -21.46
CA ARG A 210 -9.45 -13.62 -21.08
C ARG A 210 -9.87 -13.96 -19.66
N LEU A 211 -9.65 -13.06 -18.70
CA LEU A 211 -10.07 -13.24 -17.31
C LEU A 211 -11.59 -13.41 -17.21
N LYS A 212 -12.37 -12.58 -17.89
CA LYS A 212 -13.82 -12.67 -17.90
C LYS A 212 -14.32 -14.02 -18.41
N GLN A 213 -13.68 -14.56 -19.44
CA GLN A 213 -14.00 -15.89 -19.99
C GLN A 213 -13.62 -16.98 -18.99
N ALA A 214 -12.41 -16.94 -18.43
CA ALA A 214 -11.92 -17.93 -17.48
C ALA A 214 -12.75 -18.00 -16.17
N THR A 215 -13.36 -16.88 -15.76
CA THR A 215 -14.11 -16.78 -14.51
C THR A 215 -15.64 -16.73 -14.71
N ALA A 216 -16.12 -17.05 -15.93
CA ALA A 216 -17.55 -16.96 -16.26
C ALA A 216 -18.42 -17.99 -15.57
N ALA A 217 -17.89 -19.16 -15.24
CA ALA A 217 -18.63 -20.22 -14.54
C ALA A 217 -19.12 -19.72 -13.17
N ALA A 218 -20.33 -20.12 -12.78
CA ALA A 218 -21.00 -19.60 -11.57
C ALA A 218 -20.21 -19.83 -10.29
N GLU A 219 -19.54 -20.98 -10.18
CA GLU A 219 -18.66 -21.36 -9.07
C GLU A 219 -17.43 -20.45 -8.99
N CYS A 220 -16.81 -20.10 -10.11
CA CYS A 220 -15.69 -19.16 -10.18
C CYS A 220 -16.16 -17.74 -9.87
N TRP A 221 -17.24 -17.31 -10.52
CA TRP A 221 -17.77 -15.96 -10.39
C TRP A 221 -18.22 -15.62 -8.97
N ARG A 222 -18.63 -16.59 -8.18
CA ARG A 222 -18.99 -16.40 -6.78
C ARG A 222 -17.91 -15.69 -5.96
N CYS A 223 -16.63 -16.00 -6.22
CA CYS A 223 -15.48 -15.33 -5.59
C CYS A 223 -14.98 -14.14 -6.43
N HIS A 224 -14.83 -14.34 -7.75
CA HIS A 224 -14.24 -13.36 -8.65
C HIS A 224 -15.01 -12.04 -8.71
N ARG A 225 -16.35 -12.06 -8.62
CA ARG A 225 -17.17 -10.85 -8.54
C ARG A 225 -16.82 -9.90 -7.39
N LYS A 226 -16.10 -10.39 -6.35
CA LYS A 226 -15.66 -9.56 -5.23
C LYS A 226 -14.31 -8.88 -5.49
N MET A 227 -13.53 -9.39 -6.42
CA MET A 227 -12.14 -9.02 -6.67
C MET A 227 -11.94 -8.40 -8.05
N ASP A 228 -12.39 -9.09 -9.09
CA ASP A 228 -12.08 -8.72 -10.46
C ASP A 228 -12.52 -7.29 -10.81
N PRO A 229 -13.76 -6.83 -10.43
CA PRO A 229 -14.17 -5.47 -10.72
C PRO A 229 -13.27 -4.39 -10.12
N LEU A 230 -12.58 -4.70 -9.02
CA LEU A 230 -11.61 -3.81 -8.38
C LEU A 230 -10.26 -3.88 -9.08
N GLY A 231 -9.79 -5.09 -9.37
CA GLY A 231 -8.46 -5.33 -9.91
C GLY A 231 -8.31 -4.93 -11.37
N VAL A 232 -9.34 -5.11 -12.22
CA VAL A 232 -9.31 -4.70 -13.63
C VAL A 232 -9.22 -3.19 -13.83
N THR A 233 -9.46 -2.39 -12.79
CA THR A 233 -9.19 -0.95 -12.84
C THR A 233 -7.71 -0.65 -13.07
N PHE A 234 -6.81 -1.59 -12.74
CA PHE A 234 -5.37 -1.46 -12.89
C PHE A 234 -4.83 -1.97 -14.23
N GLU A 235 -5.68 -2.31 -15.20
CA GLU A 235 -5.26 -2.74 -16.54
C GLU A 235 -4.49 -1.66 -17.34
N ARG A 236 -4.53 -0.40 -16.87
CA ARG A 236 -3.65 0.67 -17.39
C ARG A 236 -2.19 0.48 -17.04
N TYR A 237 -1.82 -0.58 -16.33
CA TYR A 237 -0.42 -0.88 -15.98
C TYR A 237 -0.10 -2.33 -16.31
N ASP A 238 1.05 -2.52 -16.93
CA ASP A 238 1.59 -3.86 -17.17
C ASP A 238 2.22 -4.48 -15.91
N HIS A 239 2.84 -5.63 -16.08
CA HIS A 239 3.47 -6.38 -14.99
C HIS A 239 4.75 -5.75 -14.42
N TYR A 240 5.36 -4.79 -15.13
CA TYR A 240 6.46 -3.94 -14.62
C TYR A 240 5.96 -2.68 -13.91
N GLY A 241 4.65 -2.40 -13.98
CA GLY A 241 4.05 -1.16 -13.50
C GLY A 241 4.16 0.01 -14.48
N ARG A 242 4.46 -0.25 -15.77
CA ARG A 242 4.46 0.77 -16.82
C ARG A 242 3.02 1.11 -17.19
N TYR A 243 2.77 2.40 -17.38
CA TYR A 243 1.46 2.86 -17.83
C TYR A 243 1.25 2.50 -19.31
N GLN A 244 0.13 1.89 -19.60
CA GLN A 244 -0.25 1.48 -20.96
C GLN A 244 -1.64 1.99 -21.33
N ARG A 245 -1.80 2.31 -22.60
CA ARG A 245 -3.07 2.73 -23.20
C ARG A 245 -3.72 1.65 -24.05
N ARG A 246 -2.96 0.62 -24.39
CA ARG A 246 -3.39 -0.51 -25.20
C ARG A 246 -2.94 -1.83 -24.56
N ASP A 247 -3.78 -2.83 -24.68
CA ASP A 247 -3.53 -4.21 -24.33
C ASP A 247 -3.94 -5.08 -25.53
N ALA A 248 -3.10 -5.99 -25.97
CA ALA A 248 -3.32 -6.80 -27.17
C ALA A 248 -3.76 -5.96 -28.41
N GLY A 249 -3.18 -4.78 -28.57
CA GLY A 249 -3.51 -3.85 -29.67
C GLY A 249 -4.81 -3.06 -29.51
N GLN A 250 -5.63 -3.36 -28.50
CA GLN A 250 -6.91 -2.69 -28.24
C GLN A 250 -6.78 -1.61 -27.15
N PRO A 251 -7.62 -0.56 -27.15
CA PRO A 251 -7.68 0.40 -26.04
C PRO A 251 -7.97 -0.31 -24.74
N VAL A 252 -7.23 0.06 -23.68
CA VAL A 252 -7.46 -0.50 -22.34
C VAL A 252 -8.80 -0.03 -21.78
N ASP A 253 -9.66 -0.98 -21.42
CA ASP A 253 -10.85 -0.74 -20.60
C ASP A 253 -10.48 -0.94 -19.11
N ALA A 254 -10.35 0.14 -18.37
CA ALA A 254 -10.06 0.15 -16.95
C ALA A 254 -11.31 0.45 -16.09
N THR A 255 -12.50 0.29 -16.66
CA THR A 255 -13.75 0.45 -15.87
C THR A 255 -13.91 -0.65 -14.85
N GLY A 256 -14.39 -0.29 -13.68
CA GLY A 256 -14.67 -1.23 -12.61
C GLY A 256 -15.78 -0.71 -11.69
N TRP A 257 -16.02 -1.42 -10.61
CA TRP A 257 -17.00 -1.00 -9.63
C TRP A 257 -16.71 -1.57 -8.25
N ILE A 258 -17.22 -0.89 -7.24
CA ILE A 258 -17.21 -1.35 -5.84
C ILE A 258 -18.57 -1.98 -5.57
N ASP A 259 -18.59 -3.17 -4.98
CA ASP A 259 -19.82 -3.89 -4.66
C ASP A 259 -19.63 -4.78 -3.44
N ARG A 260 -20.74 -5.14 -2.76
CA ARG A 260 -20.76 -6.10 -1.66
C ARG A 260 -19.86 -5.74 -0.50
N THR A 261 -19.77 -4.47 -0.20
CA THR A 261 -19.08 -3.96 0.99
C THR A 261 -20.00 -3.93 2.20
N GLY A 262 -21.31 -3.86 1.97
CA GLY A 262 -22.33 -3.57 2.99
C GLY A 262 -22.38 -2.08 3.35
N VAL A 263 -21.66 -1.25 2.61
CA VAL A 263 -21.54 0.19 2.85
C VAL A 263 -22.24 0.93 1.71
N LYS A 264 -23.36 1.54 2.02
CA LYS A 264 -24.27 2.12 1.01
C LYS A 264 -23.62 3.15 0.10
N GLU A 265 -22.70 3.96 0.63
CA GLU A 265 -21.99 4.99 -0.13
C GLU A 265 -20.91 4.42 -1.06
N LEU A 266 -20.52 3.17 -0.88
CA LEU A 266 -19.52 2.48 -1.71
C LEU A 266 -20.17 1.55 -2.73
N ASP A 267 -21.21 0.82 -2.32
CA ASP A 267 -21.82 -0.22 -3.17
C ASP A 267 -22.46 0.39 -4.41
N GLY A 268 -22.17 -0.19 -5.57
CA GLY A 268 -22.63 0.27 -6.87
C GLY A 268 -21.81 1.41 -7.49
N LYS A 269 -20.79 1.95 -6.81
CA LYS A 269 -19.92 2.98 -7.38
C LYS A 269 -19.14 2.44 -8.56
N ARG A 270 -19.32 3.04 -9.73
CA ARG A 270 -18.53 2.79 -10.94
C ARG A 270 -17.34 3.73 -10.99
N VAL A 271 -16.21 3.25 -11.47
CA VAL A 271 -14.96 3.98 -11.58
C VAL A 271 -14.27 3.65 -12.90
N ASN A 272 -13.47 4.60 -13.42
CA ASN A 272 -12.67 4.40 -14.62
C ASN A 272 -11.18 4.55 -14.28
N GLY A 273 -10.60 3.45 -13.85
CA GLY A 273 -9.20 3.36 -13.48
C GLY A 273 -8.93 3.53 -11.99
N PRO A 274 -7.68 3.25 -11.58
CA PRO A 274 -7.32 3.17 -10.17
C PRO A 274 -7.33 4.53 -9.47
N ALA A 275 -7.07 5.63 -10.19
CA ALA A 275 -7.10 6.97 -9.60
C ALA A 275 -8.49 7.35 -9.08
N GLU A 276 -9.54 7.05 -9.85
CA GLU A 276 -10.92 7.26 -9.40
C GLU A 276 -11.29 6.31 -8.27
N LEU A 277 -10.90 5.03 -8.37
CA LEU A 277 -11.12 4.05 -7.31
C LEU A 277 -10.51 4.53 -6.00
N MET A 278 -9.23 4.92 -6.02
CA MET A 278 -8.53 5.41 -4.83
C MET A 278 -9.15 6.71 -4.28
N ALA A 279 -9.59 7.61 -5.13
CA ALA A 279 -10.26 8.85 -4.69
C ALA A 279 -11.61 8.59 -3.99
N VAL A 280 -12.34 7.54 -4.40
CA VAL A 280 -13.57 7.10 -3.71
C VAL A 280 -13.22 6.46 -2.37
N LEU A 281 -12.26 5.54 -2.34
CA LEU A 281 -11.87 4.80 -1.13
C LEU A 281 -11.23 5.72 -0.07
N ALA A 282 -10.42 6.68 -0.48
CA ALA A 282 -9.76 7.62 0.43
C ALA A 282 -10.73 8.55 1.20
N ARG A 283 -11.97 8.67 0.75
CA ARG A 283 -13.00 9.48 1.41
C ARG A 283 -13.94 8.66 2.29
N SER A 284 -13.78 7.35 2.30
CA SER A 284 -14.69 6.46 3.02
C SER A 284 -14.25 6.25 4.46
N GLU A 285 -15.14 6.58 5.38
CA GLU A 285 -14.94 6.32 6.80
C GLU A 285 -14.77 4.80 7.08
N HIS A 286 -15.47 3.97 6.34
CA HIS A 286 -15.30 2.52 6.42
C HIS A 286 -13.86 2.09 6.10
N VAL A 287 -13.24 2.69 5.08
CA VAL A 287 -11.85 2.40 4.71
C VAL A 287 -10.88 2.86 5.82
N GLU A 288 -11.13 4.01 6.45
CA GLU A 288 -10.37 4.45 7.63
C GLU A 288 -10.48 3.44 8.78
N GLN A 289 -11.69 2.95 9.08
CA GLN A 289 -11.91 1.95 10.12
C GLN A 289 -11.18 0.63 9.82
N VAL A 290 -11.19 0.19 8.56
CA VAL A 290 -10.44 -1.00 8.13
C VAL A 290 -8.93 -0.78 8.31
N PHE A 291 -8.42 0.38 7.95
CA PHE A 291 -7.02 0.75 8.15
C PHE A 291 -6.63 0.74 9.65
N VAL A 292 -7.48 1.31 10.51
CA VAL A 292 -7.30 1.28 11.98
C VAL A 292 -7.23 -0.16 12.50
N ARG A 293 -8.08 -1.06 12.00
CA ARG A 293 -8.04 -2.48 12.36
C ARG A 293 -6.72 -3.15 11.94
N HIS A 294 -6.19 -2.84 10.77
CA HIS A 294 -4.89 -3.34 10.35
C HIS A 294 -3.75 -2.81 11.23
N ALA A 295 -3.79 -1.52 11.60
CA ALA A 295 -2.83 -0.95 12.55
C ALA A 295 -2.95 -1.63 13.93
N PHE A 296 -4.16 -1.85 14.42
CA PHE A 296 -4.39 -2.60 15.67
C PHE A 296 -3.72 -3.98 15.60
N ARG A 297 -4.01 -4.78 14.58
CA ARG A 297 -3.45 -6.14 14.43
C ARG A 297 -1.93 -6.13 14.42
N TYR A 298 -1.33 -5.17 13.75
CA TYR A 298 0.11 -5.03 13.67
C TYR A 298 0.75 -4.66 15.03
N PHE A 299 0.24 -3.64 15.69
CA PHE A 299 0.82 -3.14 16.93
C PHE A 299 0.48 -4.01 18.14
N MET A 300 -0.67 -4.69 18.14
CA MET A 300 -1.07 -5.64 19.19
C MET A 300 -0.50 -7.04 18.97
N GLY A 301 -0.04 -7.36 17.76
CA GLY A 301 0.44 -8.70 17.39
C GLY A 301 -0.64 -9.79 17.43
N ARG A 302 -1.93 -9.41 17.36
CA ARG A 302 -3.08 -10.31 17.37
C ARG A 302 -4.27 -9.70 16.64
N ASN A 303 -5.22 -10.54 16.28
CA ASN A 303 -6.51 -10.05 15.79
C ASN A 303 -7.33 -9.40 16.92
N GLU A 304 -8.22 -8.51 16.52
CA GLU A 304 -9.21 -7.92 17.41
C GLU A 304 -10.26 -8.94 17.90
N SER A 305 -10.75 -8.71 19.08
CA SER A 305 -11.89 -9.41 19.69
C SER A 305 -13.03 -8.41 19.98
N LEU A 306 -14.18 -8.90 20.41
CA LEU A 306 -15.28 -8.01 20.82
C LEU A 306 -14.89 -7.08 21.98
N GLY A 307 -13.99 -7.52 22.85
CA GLY A 307 -13.47 -6.71 23.96
C GLY A 307 -12.63 -5.51 23.51
N ASP A 308 -12.16 -5.51 22.28
CA ASP A 308 -11.33 -4.42 21.72
C ASP A 308 -12.18 -3.33 21.03
N ALA A 309 -13.50 -3.43 21.04
CA ALA A 309 -14.37 -2.50 20.31
C ALA A 309 -14.14 -1.03 20.69
N ASN A 310 -14.05 -0.73 21.99
CA ASN A 310 -13.78 0.61 22.49
C ASN A 310 -12.41 1.12 22.05
N THR A 311 -11.37 0.27 22.13
CA THR A 311 -10.02 0.62 21.67
C THR A 311 -9.99 0.98 20.19
N LEU A 312 -10.67 0.21 19.34
CA LEU A 312 -10.75 0.49 17.91
C LEU A 312 -11.52 1.79 17.64
N GLN A 313 -12.61 2.03 18.36
CA GLN A 313 -13.40 3.26 18.24
C GLN A 313 -12.58 4.48 18.66
N ASP A 314 -11.93 4.43 19.82
CA ASP A 314 -11.10 5.52 20.33
C ASP A 314 -9.92 5.82 19.40
N ALA A 315 -9.28 4.79 18.87
CA ALA A 315 -8.19 4.92 17.93
C ALA A 315 -8.66 5.57 16.60
N HIS A 316 -9.83 5.20 16.10
CA HIS A 316 -10.42 5.84 14.92
C HIS A 316 -10.79 7.31 15.18
N VAL A 317 -11.38 7.60 16.36
CA VAL A 317 -11.68 8.97 16.78
C VAL A 317 -10.41 9.81 16.90
N ALA A 318 -9.34 9.25 17.50
CA ALA A 318 -8.03 9.92 17.60
C ALA A 318 -7.45 10.23 16.23
N TYR A 319 -7.47 9.26 15.31
CA TYR A 319 -7.05 9.41 13.94
C TYR A 319 -7.80 10.57 13.24
N ARG A 320 -9.12 10.59 13.31
CA ARG A 320 -9.94 11.64 12.67
C ARG A 320 -9.76 13.01 13.30
N LYS A 321 -9.78 13.12 14.63
CA LYS A 321 -9.62 14.39 15.36
C LYS A 321 -8.26 15.04 15.11
N SER A 322 -7.22 14.23 14.87
CA SER A 322 -5.88 14.73 14.56
C SER A 322 -5.68 15.11 13.08
N GLY A 323 -6.74 15.04 12.26
CA GLY A 323 -6.64 15.28 10.82
C GLY A 323 -5.91 14.15 10.08
N GLY A 324 -6.16 12.89 10.46
CA GLY A 324 -5.61 11.71 9.80
C GLY A 324 -4.13 11.44 10.13
N SER A 325 -3.68 11.79 11.35
CA SER A 325 -2.34 11.50 11.85
C SER A 325 -2.16 10.03 12.18
N PHE A 326 -1.19 9.37 11.55
CA PHE A 326 -0.83 8.01 11.89
C PHE A 326 -0.17 7.90 13.26
N ARG A 327 0.56 8.93 13.66
CA ARG A 327 1.17 9.05 14.99
C ARG A 327 0.11 9.03 16.08
N ALA A 328 -0.94 9.85 15.94
CA ALA A 328 -2.04 9.90 16.89
C ALA A 328 -2.79 8.56 16.97
N LEU A 329 -2.96 7.87 15.84
CA LEU A 329 -3.52 6.52 15.82
C LEU A 329 -2.69 5.55 16.64
N VAL A 330 -1.38 5.48 16.39
CA VAL A 330 -0.46 4.56 17.10
C VAL A 330 -0.40 4.89 18.57
N GLU A 331 -0.35 6.18 18.95
CA GLU A 331 -0.37 6.62 20.34
C GLU A 331 -1.63 6.14 21.05
N SER A 332 -2.80 6.32 20.43
CA SER A 332 -4.07 5.86 21.01
C SER A 332 -4.11 4.34 21.22
N LEU A 333 -3.62 3.57 20.25
CA LEU A 333 -3.55 2.12 20.37
C LEU A 333 -2.64 1.67 21.52
N LEU A 334 -1.43 2.22 21.60
CA LEU A 334 -0.41 1.81 22.58
C LEU A 334 -0.72 2.30 24.01
N ALA A 335 -1.59 3.31 24.16
CA ALA A 335 -2.07 3.79 25.45
C ALA A 335 -3.37 3.13 25.90
N SER A 336 -3.95 2.24 25.11
CA SER A 336 -5.23 1.58 25.39
C SER A 336 -5.11 0.42 26.37
N ASP A 337 -6.22 0.09 27.02
CA ASP A 337 -6.32 -1.10 27.89
C ASP A 337 -6.03 -2.39 27.12
N SER A 338 -6.41 -2.48 25.84
CA SER A 338 -6.11 -3.62 24.98
C SER A 338 -4.60 -3.89 24.82
N PHE A 339 -3.76 -2.85 24.95
CA PHE A 339 -2.31 -2.97 24.92
C PHE A 339 -1.71 -3.18 26.31
N LEU A 340 -2.21 -2.44 27.31
CA LEU A 340 -1.63 -2.40 28.65
C LEU A 340 -2.07 -3.57 29.54
N MET A 341 -3.29 -4.08 29.31
CA MET A 341 -3.87 -5.14 30.13
C MET A 341 -3.80 -6.48 29.42
N ARG A 342 -3.15 -7.44 30.04
CA ARG A 342 -3.11 -8.81 29.55
C ARG A 342 -4.16 -9.64 30.29
N GLN A 343 -5.11 -10.22 29.56
CA GLN A 343 -5.97 -11.25 30.16
C GLN A 343 -5.11 -12.47 30.46
N LEU A 344 -5.09 -12.87 31.72
CA LEU A 344 -4.50 -14.17 32.06
C LEU A 344 -5.36 -15.28 31.47
N PRO A 345 -4.73 -16.36 30.94
CA PRO A 345 -5.49 -17.52 30.49
C PRO A 345 -6.41 -17.96 31.61
N GLN A 346 -7.71 -18.13 31.33
CA GLN A 346 -8.59 -18.79 32.26
C GLN A 346 -8.01 -20.16 32.55
N GLN A 347 -7.64 -20.42 33.81
CA GLN A 347 -7.30 -21.76 34.23
C GLN A 347 -8.55 -22.61 33.96
N SER A 348 -8.44 -23.58 33.05
CA SER A 348 -9.46 -24.61 32.93
C SER A 348 -9.62 -25.23 34.29
N LYS A 349 -10.79 -25.07 34.92
CA LYS A 349 -11.17 -25.88 36.07
C LYS A 349 -11.43 -27.27 35.48
N ASP A 350 -10.43 -28.13 35.58
CA ASP A 350 -10.62 -29.58 35.40
C ASP A 350 -11.53 -30.11 36.54
#